data_0ca422c7dc7628cca6e43001c2d48633
#
_entry.id   0ca422c7dc7628cca6e43001c2d48633
#
_cell.length_a   1.000
_cell.length_b   1.000
_cell.length_c   1.000
_cell.angle_alpha   90.00
_cell.angle_beta   90.00
_cell.angle_gamma   90.00
#
_symmetry.space_group_name_H-M   'P 1'
#
loop_
_entity.id
_entity.type
_entity.pdbx_description
1 polymer ?
#
loop_
_entity_poly.entity_id
_entity_poly.type
_entity_poly.pdbx_seq_one_letter_code
_entity_poly.pdbx_strand_id
1 'polypeptide(L)'
;MIALKLKEFLNLYVNRTRSLENDRLRLYELKLRSRSPVTPQITGLPHSLGFDGNRITRNLSHIEELEEEIKKEETQLLEIHKKLKIIIYRLNGRNLQKRDVLTMRYLDCFDWKTIVEIMFGSEADFEERDDVYLNRAQKIHGAALKALAELVALEEMEGIFNERRTERRS
;
A
#
# COMPACT_ATOMS: atom_id res chain seq x y z
N MET A 1 -24.93 1.48 3.95
CA MET A 1 -24.20 2.70 3.57
C MET A 1 -22.86 2.81 4.31
N ILE A 2 -22.80 2.70 5.64
CA ILE A 2 -21.56 2.84 6.45
C ILE A 2 -20.47 1.83 6.08
N ALA A 3 -20.81 0.52 5.96
CA ALA A 3 -19.83 -0.50 5.59
C ALA A 3 -19.17 -0.29 4.21
N LEU A 4 -19.87 0.35 3.26
CA LEU A 4 -19.31 0.68 1.95
C LEU A 4 -18.28 1.80 2.07
N LYS A 5 -18.60 2.87 2.79
CA LYS A 5 -17.66 3.97 3.04
C LYS A 5 -16.43 3.48 3.82
N LEU A 6 -16.62 2.61 4.82
CA LEU A 6 -15.53 1.98 5.54
C LEU A 6 -14.61 1.20 4.59
N LYS A 7 -15.16 0.42 3.66
CA LYS A 7 -14.40 -0.29 2.64
C LYS A 7 -13.62 0.66 1.73
N GLU A 8 -14.20 1.80 1.37
CA GLU A 8 -13.53 2.82 0.57
C GLU A 8 -12.30 3.40 1.31
N PHE A 9 -12.43 3.73 2.60
CA PHE A 9 -11.29 4.18 3.41
C PHE A 9 -10.18 3.13 3.53
N LEU A 10 -10.55 1.89 3.77
CA LEU A 10 -9.59 0.79 3.85
C LEU A 10 -8.87 0.56 2.51
N ASN A 11 -9.59 0.64 1.39
CA ASN A 11 -9.01 0.56 0.05
C ASN A 11 -8.10 1.76 -0.25
N LEU A 12 -8.42 2.94 0.23
CA LEU A 12 -7.56 4.12 0.08
C LEU A 12 -6.18 3.87 0.70
N TYR A 13 -6.12 3.27 1.89
CA TYR A 13 -4.87 2.89 2.53
C TYR A 13 -4.08 1.89 1.68
N VAL A 14 -4.72 0.80 1.22
CA VAL A 14 -4.07 -0.21 0.36
C VAL A 14 -3.51 0.41 -0.93
N ASN A 15 -4.28 1.29 -1.57
CA ASN A 15 -3.85 1.95 -2.79
C ASN A 15 -2.64 2.86 -2.56
N ARG A 16 -2.62 3.60 -1.44
CA ARG A 16 -1.47 4.43 -1.07
C ARG A 16 -0.22 3.60 -0.77
N THR A 17 -0.38 2.47 -0.07
CA THR A 17 0.74 1.55 0.22
C THR A 17 1.33 1.01 -1.09
N ARG A 18 0.49 0.63 -2.06
CA ARG A 18 0.96 0.18 -3.39
C ARG A 18 1.64 1.31 -4.18
N SER A 19 1.11 2.54 -4.11
CA SER A 19 1.74 3.70 -4.76
C SER A 19 3.14 3.92 -4.20
N LEU A 20 3.30 3.89 -2.88
CA LEU A 20 4.61 4.03 -2.23
C LEU A 20 5.59 2.93 -2.68
N GLU A 21 5.13 1.71 -2.84
CA GLU A 21 5.95 0.60 -3.31
C GLU A 21 6.43 0.81 -4.76
N ASN A 22 5.56 1.33 -5.64
CA ASN A 22 5.92 1.72 -6.99
C ASN A 22 6.94 2.87 -7.00
N ASP A 23 6.80 3.87 -6.13
CA ASP A 23 7.74 4.99 -6.03
C ASP A 23 9.11 4.53 -5.54
N ARG A 24 9.17 3.56 -4.61
CA ARG A 24 10.42 2.91 -4.18
C ARG A 24 11.10 2.16 -5.33
N LEU A 25 10.34 1.42 -6.15
CA LEU A 25 10.88 0.74 -7.33
C LEU A 25 11.41 1.75 -8.34
N ARG A 26 10.68 2.84 -8.59
CA ARG A 26 11.12 3.93 -9.45
C ARG A 26 12.41 4.58 -8.96
N LEU A 27 12.50 4.86 -7.67
CA LEU A 27 13.72 5.39 -7.05
C LEU A 27 14.91 4.45 -7.23
N TYR A 28 14.69 3.15 -7.01
CA TYR A 28 15.72 2.14 -7.21
C TYR A 28 16.22 2.12 -8.66
N GLU A 29 15.32 2.14 -9.64
CA GLU A 29 15.70 2.20 -11.07
C GLU A 29 16.46 3.49 -11.41
N LEU A 30 16.05 4.65 -10.90
CA LEU A 30 16.75 5.92 -11.11
C LEU A 30 18.17 5.87 -10.54
N LYS A 31 18.34 5.31 -9.34
CA LYS A 31 19.67 5.12 -8.73
C LYS A 31 20.56 4.15 -9.54
N LEU A 32 20.00 3.07 -10.07
CA LEU A 32 20.74 2.16 -10.94
C LEU A 32 21.21 2.86 -12.22
N ARG A 33 20.32 3.61 -12.88
CA ARG A 33 20.66 4.37 -14.09
C ARG A 33 21.72 5.45 -13.84
N SER A 34 21.68 6.11 -12.67
CA SER A 34 22.67 7.13 -12.31
C SER A 34 24.07 6.56 -12.05
N ARG A 35 24.14 5.27 -11.66
CA ARG A 35 25.40 4.55 -11.38
C ARG A 35 25.96 3.84 -12.62
N SER A 36 25.16 3.63 -13.66
CA SER A 36 25.62 2.97 -14.88
C SER A 36 26.63 3.89 -15.59
N PRO A 37 27.86 3.43 -15.84
CA PRO A 37 28.82 4.22 -16.59
C PRO A 37 28.22 4.50 -17.98
N VAL A 38 28.18 5.76 -18.36
CA VAL A 38 27.87 6.15 -19.74
C VAL A 38 29.00 5.61 -20.58
N THR A 39 28.79 4.44 -21.20
CA THR A 39 29.76 3.90 -22.17
C THR A 39 29.81 4.90 -23.30
N PRO A 40 30.96 5.59 -23.54
CA PRO A 40 31.06 6.49 -24.68
C PRO A 40 30.87 5.62 -25.93
N GLN A 41 29.82 5.90 -26.70
CA GLN A 41 29.76 5.37 -28.07
C GLN A 41 30.94 5.97 -28.82
N ILE A 42 31.95 5.15 -29.08
CA ILE A 42 33.06 5.48 -29.98
C ILE A 42 32.51 5.49 -31.40
N THR A 43 31.70 6.49 -31.71
CA THR A 43 31.43 6.87 -33.09
C THR A 43 32.62 7.75 -33.50
N GLY A 44 33.42 7.29 -34.42
CA GLY A 44 34.70 7.95 -34.85
C GLY A 44 34.56 9.38 -35.38
N LEU A 45 33.63 10.15 -34.98
CA LEU A 45 33.41 11.56 -35.27
C LEU A 45 33.73 12.39 -34.03
N PRO A 46 34.45 13.48 -34.14
CA PRO A 46 34.70 14.41 -33.07
C PRO A 46 33.37 15.12 -32.72
N HIS A 47 32.60 14.53 -31.83
CA HIS A 47 31.50 15.23 -31.20
C HIS A 47 32.11 16.10 -30.08
N SER A 48 31.77 17.38 -30.08
CA SER A 48 32.01 18.22 -28.92
C SER A 48 31.33 17.53 -27.72
N LEU A 49 32.13 16.93 -26.87
CA LEU A 49 31.73 16.40 -25.59
C LEU A 49 31.31 17.57 -24.71
N GLY A 50 30.14 18.13 -24.99
CA GLY A 50 29.40 18.90 -24.00
C GLY A 50 29.04 17.94 -22.87
N PHE A 51 29.94 17.82 -21.92
CA PHE A 51 29.64 17.14 -20.65
C PHE A 51 28.44 17.89 -20.03
N ASP A 52 27.25 17.33 -20.21
CA ASP A 52 26.01 17.95 -19.73
C ASP A 52 25.95 17.78 -18.20
N GLY A 53 26.83 18.53 -17.50
CA GLY A 53 26.85 18.59 -16.04
C GLY A 53 25.47 18.91 -15.46
N ASN A 54 24.65 19.67 -16.17
CA ASN A 54 23.29 19.98 -15.84
C ASN A 54 22.39 18.74 -15.80
N ARG A 55 22.60 17.72 -16.64
CA ARG A 55 21.80 16.50 -16.67
C ARG A 55 22.05 15.64 -15.45
N ILE A 56 23.31 15.51 -15.03
CA ILE A 56 23.68 14.74 -13.83
C ILE A 56 23.11 15.44 -12.59
N THR A 57 23.29 16.75 -12.49
CA THR A 57 22.78 17.54 -11.36
C THR A 57 21.25 17.45 -11.25
N ARG A 58 20.52 17.57 -12.38
CA ARG A 58 19.06 17.41 -12.39
C ARG A 58 18.62 16.01 -11.96
N ASN A 59 19.33 14.96 -12.40
CA ASN A 59 18.98 13.60 -12.00
C ASN A 59 19.23 13.37 -10.52
N LEU A 60 20.30 13.92 -9.94
CA LEU A 60 20.56 13.84 -8.50
C LEU A 60 19.50 14.59 -7.70
N SER A 61 19.17 15.83 -8.09
CA SER A 61 18.10 16.61 -7.44
C SER A 61 16.77 15.85 -7.45
N HIS A 62 16.40 15.26 -8.59
CA HIS A 62 15.17 14.47 -8.70
C HIS A 62 15.19 13.21 -7.83
N ILE A 63 16.33 12.56 -7.66
CA ILE A 63 16.48 11.41 -6.75
C ILE A 63 16.28 11.86 -5.31
N GLU A 64 16.90 12.96 -4.89
CA GLU A 64 16.80 13.52 -3.54
C GLU A 64 15.34 13.93 -3.22
N GLU A 65 14.68 14.64 -4.14
CA GLU A 65 13.27 15.02 -4.01
C GLU A 65 12.37 13.80 -3.82
N LEU A 66 12.57 12.76 -4.65
CA LEU A 66 11.75 11.53 -4.57
C LEU A 66 12.04 10.75 -3.27
N GLU A 67 13.29 10.75 -2.77
CA GLU A 67 13.63 10.16 -1.47
C GLU A 67 12.89 10.86 -0.31
N GLU A 68 12.85 12.18 -0.33
CA GLU A 68 12.14 12.95 0.70
C GLU A 68 10.63 12.71 0.65
N GLU A 69 10.05 12.67 -0.55
CA GLU A 69 8.63 12.35 -0.75
C GLU A 69 8.28 10.95 -0.22
N ILE A 70 9.08 9.94 -0.57
CA ILE A 70 8.93 8.56 -0.08
C ILE A 70 8.99 8.53 1.44
N LYS A 71 9.99 9.14 2.06
CA LYS A 71 10.16 9.16 3.51
C LYS A 71 8.98 9.82 4.22
N LYS A 72 8.47 10.91 3.66
CA LYS A 72 7.28 11.59 4.18
C LYS A 72 6.04 10.71 4.09
N GLU A 73 5.83 10.06 2.94
CA GLU A 73 4.70 9.15 2.73
C GLU A 73 4.77 7.92 3.64
N GLU A 74 5.97 7.33 3.83
CA GLU A 74 6.21 6.23 4.77
C GLU A 74 5.78 6.58 6.20
N THR A 75 6.21 7.75 6.68
CA THR A 75 5.86 8.21 8.03
C THR A 75 4.35 8.33 8.20
N GLN A 76 3.68 8.91 7.21
CA GLN A 76 2.22 9.08 7.25
C GLN A 76 1.47 7.74 7.17
N LEU A 77 1.91 6.85 6.29
CA LEU A 77 1.30 5.51 6.18
C LEU A 77 1.50 4.69 7.44
N LEU A 78 2.63 4.82 8.12
CA LEU A 78 2.87 4.16 9.39
C LEU A 78 1.87 4.62 10.48
N GLU A 79 1.59 5.92 10.54
CA GLU A 79 0.59 6.44 11.50
C GLU A 79 -0.83 5.97 11.15
N ILE A 80 -1.20 5.99 9.87
CA ILE A 80 -2.49 5.44 9.42
C ILE A 80 -2.58 3.95 9.73
N HIS A 81 -1.51 3.18 9.48
CA HIS A 81 -1.45 1.75 9.79
C HIS A 81 -1.72 1.47 11.27
N LYS A 82 -1.05 2.19 12.18
CA LYS A 82 -1.26 2.06 13.62
C LYS A 82 -2.72 2.32 14.01
N LYS A 83 -3.31 3.40 13.50
CA LYS A 83 -4.70 3.77 13.77
C LYS A 83 -5.68 2.71 13.22
N LEU A 84 -5.49 2.25 11.98
CA LEU A 84 -6.32 1.20 11.38
C LEU A 84 -6.20 -0.12 12.12
N LYS A 85 -4.99 -0.48 12.58
CA LYS A 85 -4.79 -1.68 13.40
C LYS A 85 -5.60 -1.62 14.69
N ILE A 86 -5.59 -0.50 15.42
CA ILE A 86 -6.40 -0.31 16.63
C ILE A 86 -7.88 -0.51 16.33
N ILE A 87 -8.38 0.05 15.22
CA ILE A 87 -9.78 -0.05 14.82
C ILE A 87 -10.16 -1.49 14.48
N ILE A 88 -9.39 -2.17 13.64
CA ILE A 88 -9.64 -3.54 13.22
C ILE A 88 -9.59 -4.49 14.43
N TYR A 89 -8.70 -4.24 15.38
CA TYR A 89 -8.54 -5.06 16.59
C TYR A 89 -9.67 -4.87 17.62
N ARG A 90 -10.62 -3.94 17.40
CA ARG A 90 -11.90 -3.92 18.16
C ARG A 90 -12.76 -5.16 17.88
N LEU A 91 -12.55 -5.83 16.74
CA LEU A 91 -13.12 -7.14 16.47
C LEU A 91 -12.38 -8.20 17.29
N ASN A 92 -12.96 -8.59 18.42
CA ASN A 92 -12.39 -9.58 19.35
C ASN A 92 -13.35 -10.75 19.62
N GLY A 93 -12.93 -11.71 20.40
CA GLY A 93 -13.73 -12.87 20.80
C GLY A 93 -14.27 -13.67 19.60
N ARG A 94 -15.59 -13.75 19.45
CA ARG A 94 -16.25 -14.50 18.35
C ARG A 94 -15.97 -13.93 16.95
N ASN A 95 -15.35 -12.75 16.85
CA ASN A 95 -15.06 -12.08 15.60
C ASN A 95 -13.58 -12.24 15.16
N LEU A 96 -12.80 -13.13 15.76
CA LEU A 96 -11.38 -13.30 15.44
C LEU A 96 -11.14 -13.58 13.95
N GLN A 97 -11.88 -14.52 13.37
CA GLN A 97 -11.76 -14.83 11.94
C GLN A 97 -12.08 -13.64 11.04
N LYS A 98 -13.06 -12.81 11.44
CA LYS A 98 -13.41 -11.57 10.74
C LYS A 98 -12.28 -10.54 10.82
N ARG A 99 -11.67 -10.41 12.01
CA ARG A 99 -10.50 -9.54 12.23
C ARG A 99 -9.33 -9.98 11.35
N ASP A 100 -9.04 -11.28 11.34
CA ASP A 100 -7.88 -11.82 10.62
C ASP A 100 -8.02 -11.61 9.10
N VAL A 101 -9.22 -11.78 8.52
CA VAL A 101 -9.48 -11.45 7.11
C VAL A 101 -9.26 -9.97 6.81
N LEU A 102 -9.71 -9.05 7.69
CA LEU A 102 -9.49 -7.62 7.49
C LEU A 102 -8.01 -7.25 7.65
N THR A 103 -7.32 -7.86 8.60
CA THR A 103 -5.87 -7.66 8.79
C THR A 103 -5.11 -8.08 7.53
N MET A 104 -5.27 -9.32 7.09
CA MET A 104 -4.61 -9.83 5.88
C MET A 104 -4.92 -8.99 4.64
N ARG A 105 -6.18 -8.58 4.46
CA ARG A 105 -6.60 -7.86 3.26
C ARG A 105 -6.12 -6.41 3.24
N TYR A 106 -6.19 -5.71 4.37
CA TYR A 106 -6.01 -4.26 4.42
C TYR A 106 -4.72 -3.82 5.11
N LEU A 107 -4.24 -4.51 6.14
CA LEU A 107 -2.97 -4.16 6.78
C LEU A 107 -1.78 -4.84 6.11
N ASP A 108 -1.91 -6.14 5.79
CA ASP A 108 -0.85 -6.92 5.14
C ASP A 108 -0.93 -6.82 3.60
N CYS A 109 -2.00 -6.20 3.07
CA CYS A 109 -2.23 -5.97 1.64
C CYS A 109 -2.24 -7.25 0.77
N PHE A 110 -2.55 -8.41 1.36
CA PHE A 110 -2.60 -9.68 0.64
C PHE A 110 -3.72 -9.72 -0.41
N ASP A 111 -3.48 -10.44 -1.49
CA ASP A 111 -4.51 -10.75 -2.46
C ASP A 111 -5.46 -11.85 -1.94
N TRP A 112 -6.55 -12.08 -2.67
CA TRP A 112 -7.55 -13.05 -2.26
C TRP A 112 -7.03 -14.49 -2.28
N LYS A 113 -6.15 -14.82 -3.22
CA LYS A 113 -5.57 -16.15 -3.35
C LYS A 113 -4.74 -16.49 -2.12
N THR A 114 -3.84 -15.59 -1.73
CA THR A 114 -3.00 -15.74 -0.52
C THR A 114 -3.86 -15.83 0.75
N ILE A 115 -4.91 -14.99 0.87
CA ILE A 115 -5.81 -15.04 2.03
C ILE A 115 -6.51 -16.39 2.13
N VAL A 116 -7.02 -16.90 1.02
CA VAL A 116 -7.72 -18.19 0.97
C VAL A 116 -6.78 -19.34 1.30
N GLU A 117 -5.56 -19.31 0.78
CA GLU A 117 -4.51 -20.29 1.07
C GLU A 117 -4.14 -20.30 2.57
N ILE A 118 -3.94 -19.14 3.18
CA ILE A 118 -3.65 -19.03 4.62
C ILE A 118 -4.81 -19.53 5.47
N MET A 119 -6.04 -19.24 5.09
CA MET A 119 -7.22 -19.58 5.90
C MET A 119 -7.69 -21.01 5.74
N PHE A 120 -7.52 -21.60 4.56
CA PHE A 120 -8.14 -22.86 4.19
C PHE A 120 -7.19 -23.85 3.52
N GLY A 121 -5.93 -23.52 3.30
CA GLY A 121 -4.95 -24.37 2.61
C GLY A 121 -4.68 -25.71 3.29
N SER A 122 -5.07 -25.87 4.56
CA SER A 122 -4.98 -27.15 5.30
C SER A 122 -6.18 -28.07 5.10
N GLU A 123 -7.24 -27.62 4.44
CA GLU A 123 -8.42 -28.44 4.16
C GLU A 123 -8.10 -29.48 3.09
N ALA A 124 -8.58 -30.71 3.28
CA ALA A 124 -8.22 -31.85 2.42
C ALA A 124 -8.69 -31.71 0.96
N ASP A 125 -9.73 -30.95 0.71
CA ASP A 125 -10.34 -30.69 -0.60
C ASP A 125 -10.02 -29.29 -1.16
N PHE A 126 -8.99 -28.61 -0.62
CA PHE A 126 -8.66 -27.24 -0.96
C PHE A 126 -8.39 -27.04 -2.46
N GLU A 127 -7.54 -27.90 -3.04
CA GLU A 127 -7.13 -27.78 -4.43
C GLU A 127 -8.30 -28.01 -5.43
N GLU A 128 -9.28 -28.83 -5.02
CA GLU A 128 -10.44 -29.16 -5.86
C GLU A 128 -11.57 -28.11 -5.78
N ARG A 129 -11.55 -27.29 -4.71
CA ARG A 129 -12.68 -26.40 -4.34
C ARG A 129 -12.25 -24.99 -3.98
N ASP A 130 -11.18 -24.49 -4.59
CA ASP A 130 -10.64 -23.15 -4.32
C ASP A 130 -11.68 -22.04 -4.48
N ASP A 131 -12.56 -22.13 -5.50
CA ASP A 131 -13.66 -21.18 -5.74
C ASP A 131 -14.65 -21.13 -4.57
N VAL A 132 -14.93 -22.28 -3.94
CA VAL A 132 -15.83 -22.34 -2.79
C VAL A 132 -15.20 -21.63 -1.59
N TYR A 133 -13.90 -21.85 -1.37
CA TYR A 133 -13.16 -21.22 -0.29
C TYR A 133 -12.98 -19.72 -0.53
N LEU A 134 -12.78 -19.30 -1.78
CA LEU A 134 -12.76 -17.87 -2.16
C LEU A 134 -14.09 -17.19 -1.80
N ASN A 135 -15.23 -17.80 -2.20
CA ASN A 135 -16.55 -17.29 -1.86
C ASN A 135 -16.79 -17.24 -0.34
N ARG A 136 -16.28 -18.24 0.40
CA ARG A 136 -16.35 -18.28 1.87
C ARG A 136 -15.54 -17.13 2.50
N ALA A 137 -14.30 -16.91 2.05
CA ALA A 137 -13.47 -15.80 2.51
C ALA A 137 -14.13 -14.45 2.24
N GLN A 138 -14.71 -14.25 1.05
CA GLN A 138 -15.42 -13.01 0.70
C GLN A 138 -16.68 -12.78 1.53
N LYS A 139 -17.44 -13.84 1.87
CA LYS A 139 -18.57 -13.75 2.79
C LYS A 139 -18.13 -13.34 4.20
N ILE A 140 -17.05 -13.94 4.71
CA ILE A 140 -16.46 -13.57 6.00
C ILE A 140 -16.03 -12.10 6.00
N HIS A 141 -15.35 -11.66 4.95
CA HIS A 141 -14.95 -10.26 4.76
C HIS A 141 -16.16 -9.30 4.75
N GLY A 142 -17.22 -9.62 4.01
CA GLY A 142 -18.44 -8.81 4.01
C GLY A 142 -19.10 -8.71 5.39
N ALA A 143 -19.13 -9.83 6.14
CA ALA A 143 -19.61 -9.87 7.50
C ALA A 143 -18.68 -9.11 8.46
N ALA A 144 -17.37 -9.14 8.21
CA ALA A 144 -16.38 -8.40 8.98
C ALA A 144 -16.53 -6.89 8.83
N LEU A 145 -16.73 -6.40 7.60
CA LEU A 145 -16.99 -4.97 7.35
C LEU A 145 -18.28 -4.48 8.02
N LYS A 146 -19.33 -5.30 8.03
CA LYS A 146 -20.58 -4.95 8.72
C LYS A 146 -20.35 -4.87 10.24
N ALA A 147 -19.72 -5.88 10.82
CA ALA A 147 -19.42 -5.91 12.25
C ALA A 147 -18.50 -4.75 12.67
N LEU A 148 -17.52 -4.40 11.86
CA LEU A 148 -16.65 -3.26 12.13
C LEU A 148 -17.40 -1.93 12.02
N ALA A 149 -18.31 -1.80 11.06
CA ALA A 149 -19.13 -0.59 10.88
C ALA A 149 -20.11 -0.32 12.03
N GLU A 150 -20.41 -1.33 12.83
CA GLU A 150 -21.20 -1.19 14.07
C GLU A 150 -20.37 -0.67 15.25
N LEU A 151 -19.04 -0.84 15.18
CA LEU A 151 -18.11 -0.49 16.27
C LEU A 151 -17.38 0.84 16.05
N VAL A 152 -17.43 1.40 14.84
CA VAL A 152 -16.63 2.55 14.43
C VAL A 152 -17.52 3.64 13.84
N ALA A 153 -17.41 4.85 14.39
CA ALA A 153 -18.05 6.02 13.81
C ALA A 153 -17.32 6.44 12.51
N LEU A 154 -18.09 6.90 11.50
CA LEU A 154 -17.51 7.36 10.23
C LEU A 154 -16.57 8.56 10.43
N GLU A 155 -16.89 9.46 11.35
CA GLU A 155 -16.07 10.62 11.69
C GLU A 155 -14.68 10.21 12.19
N GLU A 156 -14.57 9.09 12.92
CA GLU A 156 -13.30 8.55 13.36
C GLU A 156 -12.43 8.10 12.17
N MET A 157 -13.03 7.44 11.17
CA MET A 157 -12.33 7.04 9.96
C MET A 157 -11.92 8.24 9.10
N GLU A 158 -12.79 9.23 8.95
CA GLU A 158 -12.49 10.46 8.22
C GLU A 158 -11.35 11.23 8.90
N GLY A 159 -11.29 11.27 10.22
CA GLY A 159 -10.21 11.88 10.98
C GLY A 159 -8.83 11.28 10.66
N ILE A 160 -8.75 9.95 10.50
CA ILE A 160 -7.49 9.26 10.18
C ILE A 160 -6.90 9.73 8.83
N PHE A 161 -7.76 10.03 7.85
CA PHE A 161 -7.32 10.37 6.50
C PHE A 161 -7.32 11.88 6.20
N ASN A 162 -8.02 12.70 7.01
CA ASN A 162 -8.18 14.14 6.78
C ASN A 162 -7.22 15.04 7.57
N GLU A 163 -6.41 14.52 8.47
CA GLU A 163 -5.39 15.30 9.21
C GLU A 163 -4.46 16.14 8.30
N ARG A 164 -4.46 15.87 6.98
CA ARG A 164 -3.68 16.62 5.98
C ARG A 164 -4.28 17.93 5.49
N ARG A 165 -5.56 18.20 5.69
CA ARG A 165 -6.16 19.43 5.16
C ARG A 165 -5.75 20.68 5.94
N THR A 166 -5.37 20.53 7.17
CA THR A 166 -4.98 21.63 8.05
C THR A 166 -3.53 22.10 7.88
N GLU A 167 -2.62 21.17 7.55
CA GLU A 167 -1.18 21.52 7.42
C GLU A 167 -0.80 22.23 6.11
N ARG A 168 -1.65 22.19 5.07
CA ARG A 168 -1.42 22.91 3.81
C ARG A 168 -1.93 24.35 3.81
N ARG A 169 -2.52 24.83 4.90
CA ARG A 169 -3.06 26.20 5.03
C ARG A 169 -2.29 27.07 6.04
N SER A 170 -1.23 26.54 6.58
CA SER A 170 -0.23 27.28 7.38
C SER A 170 1.04 27.46 6.59
#